data_a51264b18995b5b44e264762d8df74fe
#
_entry.id   a51264b18995b5b44e264762d8df74fe
#
_cell.length_a   1.000
_cell.length_b   1.000
_cell.length_c   1.000
_cell.angle_alpha   90.00
_cell.angle_beta   90.00
_cell.angle_gamma   90.00
#
_symmetry.space_group_name_H-M   'P 1'
#
loop_
_entity.id
_entity.type
_entity.pdbx_description
1 polymer ?
#
loop_
_entity_poly.entity_id
_entity_poly.type
_entity_poly.pdbx_seq_one_letter_code
_entity_poly.pdbx_strand_id
1 'polypeptide(L)' 'MKQVLEVMGMVCPFPLVEAKEAMTELSSGDELVINFDCTQATESIPRWAAEEGHTITNYEQLSDAAWTITVQKK' A
#
# COMPACT_ATOMS: atom_id res chain seq x y z
N MET A 1 7.34 13.17 -3.67
CA MET A 1 6.40 13.48 -2.57
C MET A 1 5.92 12.18 -1.96
N LYS A 2 5.64 12.17 -0.66
CA LYS A 2 5.23 10.95 0.03
C LYS A 2 3.86 11.17 0.67
N GLN A 3 2.93 10.26 0.44
CA GLN A 3 1.60 10.31 1.02
C GLN A 3 1.40 9.11 1.93
N VAL A 4 0.77 9.32 3.08
CA VAL A 4 0.46 8.25 4.02
C VAL A 4 -1.02 7.90 3.93
N LEU A 5 -1.32 6.62 3.75
CA LEU A 5 -2.69 6.12 3.66
C LEU A 5 -2.93 5.20 4.85
N GLU A 6 -3.85 5.62 5.72
CA GLU A 6 -4.23 4.85 6.89
C GLU A 6 -5.50 4.06 6.59
N VAL A 7 -5.37 2.75 6.49
CA VAL A 7 -6.52 1.86 6.21
C VAL A 7 -6.66 0.79 7.29
N MET A 8 -6.22 1.12 8.50
CA MET A 8 -6.44 0.25 9.65
C MET A 8 -7.93 0.06 9.90
N GLY A 9 -8.32 -1.15 10.25
CA GLY A 9 -9.71 -1.47 10.52
C GLY A 9 -10.54 -1.75 9.29
N MET A 10 -10.00 -1.61 8.10
CA MET A 10 -10.71 -1.93 6.87
C MET A 10 -10.57 -3.41 6.54
N VAL A 11 -11.67 -4.01 6.06
CA VAL A 11 -11.64 -5.41 5.61
C VAL A 11 -11.24 -5.46 4.14
N CYS A 12 -10.60 -6.56 3.75
CA CYS A 12 -10.23 -6.75 2.35
C CYS A 12 -11.50 -6.91 1.50
N PRO A 13 -11.51 -6.37 0.28
CA PRO A 13 -10.35 -5.82 -0.45
C PRO A 13 -10.17 -4.30 -0.32
N PHE A 14 -10.80 -3.65 0.64
CA PHE A 14 -10.82 -2.19 0.72
C PHE A 14 -9.44 -1.54 0.85
N PRO A 15 -8.47 -2.09 1.61
CA PRO A 15 -7.14 -1.49 1.64
C PRO A 15 -6.51 -1.37 0.25
N LEU A 16 -6.67 -2.39 -0.58
CA LEU A 16 -6.14 -2.37 -1.94
C LEU A 16 -6.88 -1.36 -2.82
N VAL A 17 -8.21 -1.28 -2.67
CA VAL A 17 -9.01 -0.32 -3.43
C VAL A 17 -8.58 1.10 -3.10
N GLU A 18 -8.41 1.40 -1.82
CA GLU A 18 -7.96 2.73 -1.39
C GLU A 18 -6.55 3.04 -1.90
N ALA A 19 -5.67 2.03 -1.88
CA ALA A 19 -4.31 2.21 -2.38
C ALA A 19 -4.31 2.54 -3.87
N LYS A 20 -5.14 1.88 -4.64
CA LYS A 20 -5.25 2.13 -6.08
C LYS A 20 -5.73 3.56 -6.35
N GLU A 21 -6.74 4.01 -5.61
CA GLU A 21 -7.27 5.35 -5.77
C GLU A 21 -6.24 6.41 -5.38
N ALA A 22 -5.56 6.22 -4.24
CA ALA A 22 -4.55 7.17 -3.80
C ALA A 22 -3.40 7.26 -4.80
N MET A 23 -3.03 6.12 -5.39
CA MET A 23 -1.93 6.09 -6.35
C MET A 23 -2.23 6.91 -7.61
N THR A 24 -3.50 6.98 -8.02
CA THR A 24 -3.86 7.76 -9.22
C THR A 24 -3.63 9.26 -9.02
N GLU A 25 -3.59 9.73 -7.78
CA GLU A 25 -3.36 11.14 -7.48
C GLU A 25 -1.89 11.50 -7.34
N LEU A 26 -1.01 10.50 -7.34
CA LEU A 26 0.42 10.72 -7.21
C LEU A 26 1.08 10.83 -8.57
N SER A 27 2.25 11.48 -8.58
CA SER A 27 3.06 11.61 -9.78
C SER A 27 4.12 10.51 -9.82
N SER A 28 4.67 10.28 -11.00
CA SER A 28 5.72 9.30 -11.18
C SER A 28 6.89 9.58 -10.21
N GLY A 29 7.30 8.55 -9.50
CA GLY A 29 8.36 8.67 -8.51
C GLY A 29 7.90 9.00 -7.10
N ASP A 30 6.64 9.39 -6.93
CA ASP A 30 6.07 9.65 -5.60
C ASP A 30 5.87 8.33 -4.86
N GLU A 31 5.87 8.40 -3.54
CA GLU A 31 5.70 7.21 -2.71
C GLU A 31 4.38 7.25 -1.94
N LEU A 32 3.76 6.09 -1.81
CA LEU A 32 2.54 5.91 -1.02
C LEU A 32 2.87 4.96 0.13
N VAL A 33 2.71 5.45 1.36
CA VAL A 33 2.89 4.62 2.56
C VAL A 33 1.52 4.11 2.97
N ILE A 34 1.34 2.79 3.01
CA ILE A 34 0.06 2.17 3.31
C ILE A 34 0.18 1.45 4.64
N ASN A 35 -0.58 1.89 5.64
CA ASN A 35 -0.64 1.25 6.96
C ASN A 35 -1.96 0.50 7.05
N PHE A 36 -1.89 -0.81 7.27
CA PHE A 36 -3.06 -1.68 7.23
C PHE A 36 -2.95 -2.80 8.25
N ASP A 37 -4.09 -3.43 8.55
CA ASP A 37 -4.15 -4.56 9.49
C ASP A 37 -4.81 -5.80 8.89
N CYS A 38 -4.97 -5.86 7.58
CA CYS A 38 -5.57 -6.99 6.89
C CYS A 38 -4.46 -7.93 6.39
N THR A 39 -4.49 -9.20 6.81
CA THR A 39 -3.46 -10.17 6.40
C THR A 39 -3.45 -10.40 4.90
N GLN A 40 -4.60 -10.33 4.24
CA GLN A 40 -4.65 -10.54 2.79
C GLN A 40 -3.97 -9.42 2.03
N ALA A 41 -3.93 -8.20 2.60
CA ALA A 41 -3.26 -7.09 1.96
C ALA A 41 -1.74 -7.26 1.93
N THR A 42 -1.19 -8.09 2.81
CA THR A 42 0.25 -8.39 2.79
C THR A 42 0.66 -9.06 1.49
N GLU A 43 -0.28 -9.69 0.79
CA GLU A 43 -0.04 -10.33 -0.49
C GLU A 43 -0.62 -9.53 -1.65
N SER A 44 -1.83 -8.97 -1.49
CA SER A 44 -2.51 -8.30 -2.58
C SER A 44 -1.86 -6.98 -2.97
N ILE A 45 -1.36 -6.22 -2.00
CA ILE A 45 -0.71 -4.94 -2.31
C ILE A 45 0.60 -5.13 -3.08
N PRO A 46 1.51 -6.02 -2.65
CA PRO A 46 2.72 -6.28 -3.44
C PRO A 46 2.41 -6.84 -4.83
N ARG A 47 1.39 -7.69 -4.94
CA ARG A 47 0.99 -8.24 -6.24
C ARG A 47 0.51 -7.13 -7.17
N TRP A 48 -0.37 -6.27 -6.68
CA TRP A 48 -0.86 -5.14 -7.45
C TRP A 48 0.30 -4.23 -7.89
N ALA A 49 1.21 -3.91 -6.98
CA ALA A 49 2.35 -3.06 -7.30
C ALA A 49 3.18 -3.67 -8.43
N ALA A 50 3.43 -4.97 -8.37
CA ALA A 50 4.19 -5.66 -9.41
C ALA A 50 3.46 -5.65 -10.74
N GLU A 51 2.15 -5.87 -10.73
CA GLU A 51 1.34 -5.89 -11.95
C GLU A 51 1.32 -4.53 -12.64
N GLU A 52 1.33 -3.45 -11.85
CA GLU A 52 1.29 -2.09 -12.39
C GLU A 52 2.70 -1.52 -12.64
N GLY A 53 3.73 -2.25 -12.27
CA GLY A 53 5.10 -1.80 -12.47
C GLY A 53 5.61 -0.84 -11.40
N HIS A 54 4.90 -0.73 -10.28
CA HIS A 54 5.36 0.08 -9.15
C HIS A 54 6.42 -0.68 -8.36
N THR A 55 7.19 0.05 -7.56
CA THR A 55 8.27 -0.54 -6.77
C THR A 55 7.92 -0.51 -5.28
N ILE A 56 8.11 -1.63 -4.60
CA ILE A 56 7.99 -1.68 -3.14
C ILE A 56 9.32 -1.22 -2.57
N THR A 57 9.33 -0.10 -1.86
CA THR A 57 10.55 0.46 -1.28
C THR A 57 10.68 0.15 0.20
N ASN A 58 9.58 -0.23 0.87
CA ASN A 58 9.63 -0.62 2.28
C ASN A 58 8.47 -1.55 2.60
N TYR A 59 8.72 -2.52 3.48
CA TYR A 59 7.71 -3.46 3.95
C TYR A 59 8.09 -3.86 5.36
N GLU A 60 7.32 -3.47 6.35
CA GLU A 60 7.60 -3.78 7.74
C GLU A 60 6.33 -4.20 8.47
N GLN A 61 6.48 -5.06 9.45
CA GLN A 61 5.41 -5.42 10.36
C GLN A 61 5.45 -4.46 11.54
N LEU A 62 4.35 -3.77 11.80
CA LEU A 62 4.26 -2.78 12.86
C LEU A 62 3.89 -3.40 14.21
N SER A 63 3.07 -4.47 14.17
CA SER A 63 2.64 -5.17 15.36
C SER A 63 2.19 -6.57 14.92
N ASP A 64 1.64 -7.35 15.86
CA ASP A 64 1.20 -8.73 15.56
C ASP A 64 0.18 -8.79 14.42
N ALA A 65 -0.59 -7.72 14.23
CA ALA A 65 -1.65 -7.70 13.24
C ALA A 65 -1.66 -6.42 12.41
N ALA A 66 -0.53 -5.75 12.27
CA ALA A 66 -0.46 -4.52 11.49
C ALA A 66 0.85 -4.45 10.71
N TRP A 67 0.77 -3.89 9.50
CA TRP A 67 1.91 -3.80 8.58
C TRP A 67 1.94 -2.44 7.91
N THR A 68 3.11 -2.07 7.38
CA THR A 68 3.25 -0.90 6.54
C THR A 68 3.99 -1.30 5.27
N ILE A 69 3.49 -0.84 4.14
CA ILE A 69 4.14 -1.04 2.84
C ILE A 69 4.26 0.31 2.17
N THR A 70 5.46 0.61 1.64
CA THR A 70 5.67 1.83 0.87
C THR A 70 5.82 1.46 -0.59
N VAL A 71 4.99 2.04 -1.44
CA VAL A 71 4.97 1.77 -2.87
C VAL A 71 5.36 3.04 -3.61
N GLN A 72 6.41 2.95 -4.40
CA GLN A 72 6.85 4.08 -5.24
C GLN A 72 6.17 3.98 -6.60
N LYS A 73 5.51 5.05 -7.01
CA LYS A 73 4.80 5.06 -8.29
C LYS A 73 5.78 5.02 -9.46
N LYS A 74 5.44 4.19 -10.41
CA LYS A 74 6.18 4.01 -11.65
C LYS A 74 6.34 5.30 -12.44
#